data_d07d9a47b9f6285b5b002fd58a8467fb
#
_entry.id   d07d9a47b9f6285b5b002fd58a8467fb
#
_cell.length_a   1.000
_cell.length_b   1.000
_cell.length_c   1.000
_cell.angle_alpha   90.00
_cell.angle_beta   90.00
_cell.angle_gamma   90.00
#
_symmetry.space_group_name_H-M   'P 1'
#
loop_
_entity.id
_entity.type
_entity.pdbx_description
1 polymer ?
#
loop_
_entity_poly.entity_id
_entity_poly.type
_entity_poly.pdbx_seq_one_letter_code
_entity_poly.pdbx_strand_id
1 'polypeptide(L)'
;LVHTKTALGIIPCGSGNGLARHLQIPMEPKKAIDIINDGLIDIIDYGKINDVPFFCTCGVGFDAFVSLQFSKAGRRGLLTYLEKTLLESLKYRPETYELEMDGSTLRYKAFLIACGNASQYGNNAYIAPQATLNDGLLDVTILEPFTVLDVPSLSFQLFNKTIDQNSRIKTFRCQTLRIHRSKPGVVHFDGDPMMMGENVDVKIMKKGLQVIVPRDAEKDTSNVLQRAQDYINGLKQINDAFVEDIAHKNKMILDKSKRQFKKLTKAIKLKRNGKR
;
A
#
# COMPACT_ATOMS: atom_id res chain seq x y z
N LEU A 1 -12.96 -18.52 10.64
CA LEU A 1 -13.96 -18.90 9.63
C LEU A 1 -13.38 -19.78 8.52
N VAL A 2 -12.05 -19.72 8.30
CA VAL A 2 -11.41 -20.54 7.26
C VAL A 2 -11.69 -22.03 7.48
N HIS A 3 -11.96 -22.74 6.40
CA HIS A 3 -12.33 -24.17 6.39
C HIS A 3 -13.56 -24.53 7.23
N THR A 4 -14.44 -23.56 7.49
CA THR A 4 -15.75 -23.81 8.12
C THR A 4 -16.89 -23.59 7.12
N LYS A 5 -18.10 -24.04 7.49
CA LYS A 5 -19.32 -23.81 6.68
C LYS A 5 -19.94 -22.44 6.90
N THR A 6 -19.36 -21.61 7.78
CA THR A 6 -19.88 -20.28 8.07
C THR A 6 -19.39 -19.28 7.03
N ALA A 7 -20.30 -18.62 6.34
CA ALA A 7 -19.98 -17.58 5.38
C ALA A 7 -19.71 -16.23 6.06
N LEU A 8 -18.72 -15.51 5.58
CA LEU A 8 -18.37 -14.17 6.02
C LEU A 8 -19.22 -13.13 5.27
N GLY A 9 -20.00 -12.34 6.01
CA GLY A 9 -20.60 -11.10 5.49
C GLY A 9 -19.72 -9.91 5.81
N ILE A 10 -19.52 -8.99 4.86
CA ILE A 10 -18.62 -7.84 5.00
C ILE A 10 -19.42 -6.54 4.95
N ILE A 11 -19.31 -5.72 6.00
CA ILE A 11 -19.80 -4.33 6.02
C ILE A 11 -18.57 -3.41 6.01
N PRO A 12 -18.28 -2.70 4.89
CA PRO A 12 -17.07 -1.90 4.75
C PRO A 12 -17.10 -0.65 5.62
N CYS A 13 -16.40 -0.66 6.75
CA CYS A 13 -16.28 0.48 7.67
C CYS A 13 -14.83 0.95 7.86
N GLY A 14 -13.86 0.30 7.21
CA GLY A 14 -12.45 0.64 7.27
C GLY A 14 -12.06 1.74 6.29
N SER A 15 -10.80 2.16 6.33
CA SER A 15 -10.26 3.18 5.43
C SER A 15 -9.93 2.64 4.03
N GLY A 16 -9.50 1.37 3.91
CA GLY A 16 -9.06 0.77 2.64
C GLY A 16 -10.11 -0.14 2.00
N ASN A 17 -10.65 -1.07 2.80
CA ASN A 17 -11.67 -2.05 2.41
C ASN A 17 -11.28 -2.88 1.16
N GLY A 18 -10.01 -3.34 1.07
CA GLY A 18 -9.47 -3.98 -0.13
C GLY A 18 -10.26 -5.20 -0.57
N LEU A 19 -10.56 -6.13 0.34
CA LEU A 19 -11.33 -7.34 0.03
C LEU A 19 -12.77 -7.01 -0.40
N ALA A 20 -13.46 -6.13 0.32
CA ALA A 20 -14.81 -5.73 -0.03
C ALA A 20 -14.89 -5.08 -1.42
N ARG A 21 -13.91 -4.21 -1.74
CA ARG A 21 -13.82 -3.58 -3.08
C ARG A 21 -13.51 -4.59 -4.17
N HIS A 22 -12.62 -5.55 -3.91
CA HIS A 22 -12.34 -6.62 -4.88
C HIS A 22 -13.58 -7.48 -5.14
N LEU A 23 -14.34 -7.81 -4.09
CA LEU A 23 -15.60 -8.56 -4.17
C LEU A 23 -16.80 -7.70 -4.64
N GLN A 24 -16.57 -6.43 -4.98
CA GLN A 24 -17.60 -5.48 -5.43
C GLN A 24 -18.74 -5.26 -4.41
N ILE A 25 -18.44 -5.45 -3.13
CA ILE A 25 -19.38 -5.14 -2.05
C ILE A 25 -19.51 -3.62 -1.92
N PRO A 26 -20.74 -3.07 -1.92
CA PRO A 26 -20.97 -1.63 -1.82
C PRO A 26 -20.34 -1.03 -0.56
N MET A 27 -19.71 0.16 -0.70
CA MET A 27 -19.10 0.87 0.44
C MET A 27 -20.14 1.53 1.36
N GLU A 28 -21.39 1.60 0.94
CA GLU A 28 -22.50 2.08 1.76
C GLU A 28 -22.99 0.95 2.68
N PRO A 29 -22.95 1.12 4.03
CA PRO A 29 -23.28 0.05 4.98
C PRO A 29 -24.65 -0.58 4.76
N LYS A 30 -25.68 0.22 4.43
CA LYS A 30 -27.03 -0.29 4.18
C LYS A 30 -27.06 -1.26 3.00
N LYS A 31 -26.46 -0.87 1.88
CA LYS A 31 -26.38 -1.75 0.70
C LYS A 31 -25.52 -2.98 0.95
N ALA A 32 -24.47 -2.88 1.77
CA ALA A 32 -23.68 -4.04 2.16
C ALA A 32 -24.49 -5.04 3.00
N ILE A 33 -25.40 -4.55 3.87
CA ILE A 33 -26.34 -5.40 4.61
C ILE A 33 -27.35 -6.07 3.66
N ASP A 34 -27.84 -5.35 2.64
CA ASP A 34 -28.72 -5.94 1.62
C ASP A 34 -28.02 -7.10 0.89
N ILE A 35 -26.72 -6.97 0.58
CA ILE A 35 -25.92 -8.08 0.03
C ILE A 35 -25.84 -9.27 0.99
N ILE A 36 -25.70 -9.02 2.30
CA ILE A 36 -25.68 -10.12 3.29
C ILE A 36 -26.99 -10.90 3.31
N ASN A 37 -28.12 -10.22 3.10
CA ASN A 37 -29.44 -10.84 3.08
C ASN A 37 -29.73 -11.59 1.78
N ASP A 38 -29.35 -11.02 0.63
CA ASP A 38 -29.81 -11.47 -0.70
C ASP A 38 -28.68 -11.96 -1.60
N GLY A 39 -27.42 -11.91 -1.15
CA GLY A 39 -26.24 -12.30 -1.93
C GLY A 39 -26.11 -13.79 -2.20
N LEU A 40 -25.01 -14.14 -2.88
CA LEU A 40 -24.59 -15.52 -3.11
C LEU A 40 -23.43 -15.86 -2.20
N ILE A 41 -23.28 -17.14 -1.86
CA ILE A 41 -22.06 -17.62 -1.20
C ILE A 41 -21.07 -18.02 -2.27
N ASP A 42 -19.91 -17.38 -2.26
CA ASP A 42 -18.74 -17.76 -3.06
C ASP A 42 -17.67 -18.37 -2.14
N ILE A 43 -16.82 -19.21 -2.70
CA ILE A 43 -15.73 -19.87 -1.97
C ILE A 43 -14.42 -19.36 -2.53
N ILE A 44 -13.74 -18.55 -1.73
CA ILE A 44 -12.49 -17.89 -2.14
C ILE A 44 -11.26 -18.57 -1.54
N ASP A 45 -10.15 -18.36 -2.24
CA ASP A 45 -8.81 -18.69 -1.76
C ASP A 45 -8.36 -17.67 -0.71
N TYR A 46 -7.33 -18.01 0.05
CA TYR A 46 -6.64 -17.09 0.93
C TYR A 46 -5.14 -17.42 0.95
N GLY A 47 -4.32 -16.45 1.26
CA GLY A 47 -2.87 -16.66 1.40
C GLY A 47 -2.47 -16.96 2.83
N LYS A 48 -1.30 -17.58 2.99
CA LYS A 48 -0.57 -17.63 4.26
C LYS A 48 0.83 -17.05 4.05
N ILE A 49 1.24 -16.19 4.97
CA ILE A 49 2.63 -15.75 5.10
C ILE A 49 3.20 -16.38 6.37
N ASN A 50 4.12 -17.34 6.20
CA ASN A 50 4.45 -18.35 7.21
C ASN A 50 3.14 -19.02 7.68
N ASP A 51 2.78 -18.88 8.97
CA ASP A 51 1.56 -19.44 9.51
C ASP A 51 0.38 -18.44 9.62
N VAL A 52 0.61 -17.17 9.23
CA VAL A 52 -0.39 -16.10 9.36
C VAL A 52 -1.24 -16.01 8.11
N PRO A 53 -2.58 -16.13 8.19
CA PRO A 53 -3.46 -15.97 7.05
C PRO A 53 -3.59 -14.51 6.62
N PHE A 54 -3.75 -14.29 5.30
CA PHE A 54 -4.13 -13.00 4.72
C PHE A 54 -5.15 -13.23 3.59
N PHE A 55 -5.98 -12.24 3.33
CA PHE A 55 -7.10 -12.35 2.39
C PHE A 55 -6.97 -11.42 1.20
N CYS A 56 -6.28 -10.29 1.37
CA CYS A 56 -5.98 -9.36 0.29
C CYS A 56 -4.55 -9.49 -0.21
N THR A 57 -3.61 -8.96 0.54
CA THR A 57 -2.21 -8.86 0.13
C THR A 57 -1.28 -9.08 1.31
N CYS A 58 -0.09 -9.59 1.02
CA CYS A 58 1.04 -9.50 1.95
C CYS A 58 2.28 -9.03 1.20
N GLY A 59 3.32 -8.62 1.93
CA GLY A 59 4.52 -8.17 1.26
C GLY A 59 5.68 -7.81 2.18
N VAL A 60 6.81 -7.53 1.54
CA VAL A 60 8.08 -7.15 2.17
C VAL A 60 8.64 -5.89 1.52
N GLY A 61 9.62 -5.29 2.17
CA GLY A 61 10.28 -4.09 1.66
C GLY A 61 9.51 -2.82 2.02
N PHE A 62 9.45 -1.87 1.11
CA PHE A 62 8.78 -0.58 1.35
C PHE A 62 7.29 -0.74 1.67
N ASP A 63 6.66 -1.73 1.12
CA ASP A 63 5.27 -2.11 1.38
C ASP A 63 5.00 -2.34 2.87
N ALA A 64 5.82 -3.19 3.48
CA ALA A 64 5.77 -3.46 4.91
C ALA A 64 6.18 -2.25 5.77
N PHE A 65 7.13 -1.45 5.28
CA PHE A 65 7.54 -0.21 5.94
C PHE A 65 6.38 0.78 6.02
N VAL A 66 5.62 0.92 4.94
CA VAL A 66 4.41 1.76 4.86
C VAL A 66 3.37 1.30 5.87
N SER A 67 3.08 0.00 5.95
CA SER A 67 2.14 -0.57 6.93
C SER A 67 2.57 -0.28 8.36
N LEU A 68 3.88 -0.42 8.67
CA LEU A 68 4.42 -0.11 9.99
C LEU A 68 4.27 1.38 10.36
N GLN A 69 4.50 2.28 9.42
CA GLN A 69 4.32 3.71 9.65
C GLN A 69 2.84 4.06 9.85
N PHE A 70 1.96 3.43 9.08
CA PHE A 70 0.52 3.62 9.20
C PHE A 70 -0.03 3.16 10.55
N SER A 71 0.41 2.02 11.05
CA SER A 71 0.01 1.50 12.36
C SER A 71 0.41 2.46 13.52
N LYS A 72 1.52 3.19 13.37
CA LYS A 72 2.02 4.17 14.36
C LYS A 72 1.34 5.54 14.27
N ALA A 73 0.90 5.95 13.09
CA ALA A 73 0.39 7.31 12.84
C ALA A 73 -1.06 7.53 13.26
N GLY A 74 -1.83 6.47 13.55
CA GLY A 74 -3.26 6.57 13.86
C GLY A 74 -4.12 6.96 12.64
N ARG A 75 -5.44 6.79 12.75
CA ARG A 75 -6.43 6.81 11.65
C ARG A 75 -6.73 8.19 11.01
N ARG A 76 -5.78 9.09 10.82
CA ARG A 76 -6.07 10.40 10.23
C ARG A 76 -5.44 10.57 8.85
N GLY A 77 -6.32 10.60 7.81
CA GLY A 77 -6.03 11.17 6.50
C GLY A 77 -5.13 10.36 5.58
N LEU A 78 -5.72 9.52 4.70
CA LEU A 78 -5.01 8.76 3.66
C LEU A 78 -4.10 9.64 2.78
N LEU A 79 -4.50 10.87 2.49
CA LEU A 79 -3.74 11.80 1.64
C LEU A 79 -2.49 12.36 2.33
N THR A 80 -2.58 12.81 3.58
CA THR A 80 -1.41 13.23 4.37
C THR A 80 -0.43 12.09 4.58
N TYR A 81 -0.95 10.86 4.58
CA TYR A 81 -0.16 9.66 4.68
C TYR A 81 0.60 9.33 3.37
N LEU A 82 -0.03 9.48 2.22
CA LEU A 82 0.61 9.31 0.91
C LEU A 82 1.77 10.28 0.71
N GLU A 83 1.65 11.53 1.15
CA GLU A 83 2.74 12.51 1.11
C GLU A 83 3.94 12.09 1.96
N LYS A 84 3.70 11.71 3.21
CA LYS A 84 4.76 11.19 4.09
C LYS A 84 5.39 9.94 3.49
N THR A 85 4.58 9.07 2.92
CA THR A 85 5.00 7.84 2.27
C THR A 85 5.88 8.10 1.05
N LEU A 86 5.52 9.05 0.19
CA LEU A 86 6.33 9.47 -0.95
C LEU A 86 7.67 10.12 -0.52
N LEU A 87 7.67 10.96 0.51
CA LEU A 87 8.89 11.54 1.06
C LEU A 87 9.78 10.49 1.76
N GLU A 88 9.18 9.52 2.44
CA GLU A 88 9.91 8.41 3.04
C GLU A 88 10.44 7.43 1.99
N SER A 89 9.75 7.27 0.85
CA SER A 89 10.23 6.43 -0.26
C SER A 89 11.59 6.87 -0.79
N LEU A 90 11.87 8.16 -0.78
CA LEU A 90 13.17 8.70 -1.19
C LEU A 90 14.32 8.31 -0.24
N LYS A 91 14.01 7.96 0.99
CA LYS A 91 14.99 7.53 2.01
C LYS A 91 15.11 6.00 2.08
N TYR A 92 14.15 5.28 1.56
CA TYR A 92 14.14 3.83 1.58
C TYR A 92 15.19 3.28 0.61
N ARG A 93 15.98 2.30 1.08
CA ARG A 93 17.00 1.65 0.27
C ARG A 93 16.49 0.30 -0.20
N PRO A 94 16.36 0.07 -1.52
CA PRO A 94 15.98 -1.22 -2.06
C PRO A 94 16.93 -2.31 -1.60
N GLU A 95 16.37 -3.46 -1.19
CA GLU A 95 17.13 -4.64 -0.75
C GLU A 95 17.19 -5.69 -1.86
N THR A 96 18.16 -6.61 -1.74
CA THR A 96 18.25 -7.76 -2.64
C THR A 96 17.58 -8.96 -2.00
N TYR A 97 16.67 -9.57 -2.73
CA TYR A 97 15.93 -10.76 -2.32
C TYR A 97 16.25 -11.92 -3.26
N GLU A 98 16.33 -13.12 -2.71
CA GLU A 98 16.30 -14.36 -3.45
C GLU A 98 14.90 -14.95 -3.34
N LEU A 99 14.30 -15.28 -4.46
CA LEU A 99 12.91 -15.71 -4.58
C LEU A 99 12.89 -17.13 -5.15
N GLU A 100 12.33 -18.06 -4.40
CA GLU A 100 12.05 -19.41 -4.87
C GLU A 100 10.54 -19.52 -5.14
N MET A 101 10.17 -19.70 -6.39
CA MET A 101 8.78 -19.79 -6.87
C MET A 101 8.57 -21.10 -7.58
N ASP A 102 7.74 -21.98 -7.03
CA ASP A 102 7.40 -23.29 -7.61
C ASP A 102 8.63 -24.06 -8.12
N GLY A 103 9.75 -24.01 -7.34
CA GLY A 103 11.01 -24.70 -7.66
C GLY A 103 11.99 -23.91 -8.54
N SER A 104 11.65 -22.71 -8.98
CA SER A 104 12.55 -21.81 -9.73
C SER A 104 13.12 -20.73 -8.82
N THR A 105 14.44 -20.50 -8.86
CA THR A 105 15.09 -19.47 -8.04
C THR A 105 15.47 -18.27 -8.89
N LEU A 106 15.06 -17.07 -8.43
CA LEU A 106 15.34 -15.79 -9.06
C LEU A 106 15.92 -14.82 -8.01
N ARG A 107 16.73 -13.87 -8.46
CA ARG A 107 17.29 -12.84 -7.58
C ARG A 107 16.95 -11.46 -8.10
N TYR A 108 16.32 -10.65 -7.23
CA TYR A 108 15.92 -9.29 -7.53
C TYR A 108 16.41 -8.30 -6.51
N LYS A 109 16.89 -7.14 -6.98
CA LYS A 109 16.97 -5.95 -6.15
C LYS A 109 15.61 -5.27 -6.23
N ALA A 110 14.86 -5.27 -5.13
CA ALA A 110 13.50 -4.77 -5.11
C ALA A 110 13.32 -3.65 -4.10
N PHE A 111 12.46 -2.70 -4.45
CA PHE A 111 11.93 -1.68 -3.57
C PHE A 111 10.81 -2.25 -2.69
N LEU A 112 9.93 -3.03 -3.29
CA LEU A 112 8.92 -3.83 -2.62
C LEU A 112 8.66 -5.14 -3.38
N ILE A 113 8.15 -6.13 -2.65
CA ILE A 113 7.56 -7.35 -3.21
C ILE A 113 6.21 -7.52 -2.54
N ALA A 114 5.15 -7.45 -3.33
CA ALA A 114 3.77 -7.66 -2.90
C ALA A 114 3.24 -8.98 -3.46
N CYS A 115 2.53 -9.74 -2.66
CA CYS A 115 1.85 -10.98 -3.05
C CYS A 115 0.35 -10.73 -2.90
N GLY A 116 -0.36 -10.69 -4.00
CA GLY A 116 -1.81 -10.49 -4.06
C GLY A 116 -2.56 -11.81 -4.16
N ASN A 117 -3.49 -12.04 -3.23
CA ASN A 117 -4.63 -12.93 -3.39
C ASN A 117 -5.80 -12.12 -3.98
N ALA A 118 -5.96 -10.87 -3.52
CA ALA A 118 -6.85 -9.88 -4.12
C ALA A 118 -6.06 -8.80 -4.87
N SER A 119 -6.74 -8.07 -5.76
CA SER A 119 -6.11 -7.16 -6.71
C SER A 119 -5.55 -5.86 -6.12
N GLN A 120 -5.93 -5.48 -4.90
CA GLN A 120 -5.65 -4.15 -4.38
C GLN A 120 -5.37 -4.13 -2.88
N TYR A 121 -4.64 -3.12 -2.44
CA TYR A 121 -4.48 -2.81 -1.02
C TYR A 121 -5.75 -2.23 -0.38
N GLY A 122 -6.61 -1.65 -1.19
CA GLY A 122 -7.78 -0.86 -0.82
C GLY A 122 -7.78 0.52 -1.51
N ASN A 123 -8.88 1.26 -1.39
CA ASN A 123 -9.06 2.58 -2.01
C ASN A 123 -8.68 2.63 -3.51
N ASN A 124 -8.90 1.54 -4.23
CA ASN A 124 -8.58 1.39 -5.64
C ASN A 124 -7.07 1.48 -5.96
N ALA A 125 -6.19 1.19 -4.99
CA ALA A 125 -4.74 1.04 -5.22
C ALA A 125 -4.43 -0.41 -5.65
N TYR A 126 -4.41 -0.65 -6.95
CA TYR A 126 -4.32 -1.98 -7.55
C TYR A 126 -2.85 -2.41 -7.74
N ILE A 127 -2.31 -3.15 -6.77
CA ILE A 127 -0.92 -3.64 -6.83
C ILE A 127 -0.80 -4.96 -7.63
N ALA A 128 -1.85 -5.74 -7.68
CA ALA A 128 -1.94 -6.99 -8.42
C ALA A 128 -3.23 -6.99 -9.27
N PRO A 129 -3.32 -6.15 -10.33
CA PRO A 129 -4.57 -5.91 -11.05
C PRO A 129 -5.19 -7.15 -11.69
N GLN A 130 -4.41 -8.21 -11.93
CA GLN A 130 -4.85 -9.46 -12.52
C GLN A 130 -5.23 -10.54 -11.50
N ALA A 131 -5.04 -10.27 -10.18
CA ALA A 131 -5.34 -11.25 -9.15
C ALA A 131 -6.83 -11.58 -9.09
N THR A 132 -7.11 -12.87 -8.91
CA THR A 132 -8.45 -13.43 -8.73
C THR A 132 -8.48 -14.33 -7.49
N LEU A 133 -9.59 -14.31 -6.75
CA LEU A 133 -9.71 -14.99 -5.46
C LEU A 133 -9.99 -16.50 -5.55
N ASN A 134 -10.01 -17.11 -6.74
CA ASN A 134 -10.48 -18.49 -6.90
C ASN A 134 -9.69 -19.31 -7.96
N ASP A 135 -8.53 -18.83 -8.40
CA ASP A 135 -7.70 -19.55 -9.40
C ASP A 135 -6.56 -20.36 -8.75
N GLY A 136 -6.40 -20.25 -7.44
CA GLY A 136 -5.39 -20.98 -6.70
C GLY A 136 -3.96 -20.50 -6.93
N LEU A 137 -3.78 -19.22 -7.27
CA LEU A 137 -2.48 -18.60 -7.53
C LEU A 137 -2.31 -17.32 -6.69
N LEU A 138 -1.07 -16.99 -6.40
CA LEU A 138 -0.63 -15.69 -5.90
C LEU A 138 -0.15 -14.85 -7.07
N ASP A 139 -0.57 -13.60 -7.15
CA ASP A 139 -0.02 -12.61 -8.07
C ASP A 139 1.11 -11.85 -7.38
N VAL A 140 2.34 -12.15 -7.75
CA VAL A 140 3.54 -11.55 -7.18
C VAL A 140 3.94 -10.33 -7.99
N THR A 141 3.97 -9.16 -7.37
CA THR A 141 4.40 -7.90 -7.97
C THR A 141 5.69 -7.43 -7.32
N ILE A 142 6.72 -7.27 -8.13
CA ILE A 142 8.04 -6.79 -7.71
C ILE A 142 8.24 -5.39 -8.30
N LEU A 143 8.42 -4.39 -7.45
CA LEU A 143 8.85 -3.06 -7.89
C LEU A 143 10.36 -2.95 -7.74
N GLU A 144 11.04 -2.83 -8.87
CA GLU A 144 12.47 -2.58 -8.94
C GLU A 144 12.82 -1.15 -8.48
N PRO A 145 14.10 -0.84 -8.20
CA PRO A 145 14.52 0.52 -7.87
C PRO A 145 14.08 1.52 -8.94
N PHE A 146 13.50 2.63 -8.50
CA PHE A 146 12.98 3.69 -9.35
C PHE A 146 13.46 5.05 -8.88
N THR A 147 13.21 6.09 -9.66
CA THR A 147 13.58 7.48 -9.39
C THR A 147 12.34 8.33 -9.10
N VAL A 148 12.53 9.55 -8.63
CA VAL A 148 11.44 10.53 -8.43
C VAL A 148 10.66 10.77 -9.72
N LEU A 149 11.32 10.68 -10.87
CA LEU A 149 10.70 10.87 -12.19
C LEU A 149 9.71 9.73 -12.56
N ASP A 150 9.90 8.54 -11.99
CA ASP A 150 9.02 7.39 -12.21
C ASP A 150 7.73 7.47 -11.35
N VAL A 151 7.72 8.27 -10.26
CA VAL A 151 6.61 8.32 -9.28
C VAL A 151 5.27 8.70 -9.89
N PRO A 152 5.13 9.72 -10.75
CA PRO A 152 3.84 10.07 -11.33
C PRO A 152 3.25 8.93 -12.17
N SER A 153 4.08 8.26 -12.97
CA SER A 153 3.64 7.12 -13.80
C SER A 153 3.23 5.92 -12.94
N LEU A 154 4.04 5.54 -11.96
CA LEU A 154 3.75 4.46 -11.01
C LEU A 154 2.45 4.71 -10.25
N SER A 155 2.26 5.94 -9.74
CA SER A 155 1.04 6.33 -9.02
C SER A 155 -0.18 6.26 -9.93
N PHE A 156 -0.11 6.85 -11.12
CA PHE A 156 -1.22 6.79 -12.08
C PHE A 156 -1.60 5.35 -12.41
N GLN A 157 -0.62 4.50 -12.72
CA GLN A 157 -0.87 3.10 -13.10
C GLN A 157 -1.40 2.27 -11.94
N LEU A 158 -0.98 2.54 -10.70
CA LEU A 158 -1.49 1.89 -9.50
C LEU A 158 -3.01 2.09 -9.34
N PHE A 159 -3.50 3.32 -9.56
CA PHE A 159 -4.94 3.62 -9.45
C PHE A 159 -5.74 3.30 -10.71
N ASN A 160 -5.07 3.16 -11.86
CA ASN A 160 -5.73 2.86 -13.13
C ASN A 160 -5.70 1.36 -13.52
N LYS A 161 -5.34 0.47 -12.60
CA LYS A 161 -5.23 -0.99 -12.83
C LYS A 161 -4.23 -1.40 -13.93
N THR A 162 -3.18 -0.62 -14.16
CA THR A 162 -2.18 -0.86 -15.21
C THR A 162 -0.75 -0.87 -14.68
N ILE A 163 -0.58 -1.05 -13.38
CA ILE A 163 0.74 -1.06 -12.73
C ILE A 163 1.65 -2.17 -13.29
N ASP A 164 1.07 -3.30 -13.67
CA ASP A 164 1.73 -4.45 -14.30
C ASP A 164 2.34 -4.13 -15.68
N GLN A 165 1.94 -3.02 -16.30
CA GLN A 165 2.50 -2.54 -17.57
C GLN A 165 3.72 -1.61 -17.37
N ASN A 166 4.07 -1.25 -16.14
CA ASN A 166 5.21 -0.39 -15.87
C ASN A 166 6.54 -1.13 -16.07
N SER A 167 7.52 -0.49 -16.70
CA SER A 167 8.83 -1.10 -16.96
C SER A 167 9.62 -1.46 -15.70
N ARG A 168 9.34 -0.81 -14.56
CA ARG A 168 9.93 -1.08 -13.24
C ARG A 168 9.24 -2.21 -12.49
N ILE A 169 8.14 -2.73 -13.04
CA ILE A 169 7.37 -3.81 -12.43
C ILE A 169 7.69 -5.13 -13.11
N LYS A 170 7.86 -6.17 -12.29
CA LYS A 170 7.90 -7.57 -12.71
C LYS A 170 6.75 -8.28 -12.03
N THR A 171 6.00 -9.05 -12.79
CA THR A 171 4.87 -9.81 -12.27
C THR A 171 5.09 -11.30 -12.50
N PHE A 172 4.70 -12.11 -11.53
CA PHE A 172 4.75 -13.58 -11.59
C PHE A 172 3.48 -14.13 -10.97
N ARG A 173 3.15 -15.36 -11.32
CA ARG A 173 2.06 -16.11 -10.71
C ARG A 173 2.59 -17.45 -10.22
N CYS A 174 2.33 -17.79 -8.97
CA CYS A 174 2.82 -19.02 -8.35
C CYS A 174 1.86 -19.52 -7.28
N GLN A 175 2.02 -20.78 -6.87
CA GLN A 175 1.29 -21.34 -5.73
C GLN A 175 2.08 -21.15 -4.42
N THR A 176 3.39 -21.18 -4.53
CA THR A 176 4.32 -21.03 -3.40
C THR A 176 5.43 -20.06 -3.75
N LEU A 177 5.78 -19.23 -2.80
CA LEU A 177 6.90 -18.29 -2.89
C LEU A 177 7.68 -18.33 -1.57
N ARG A 178 8.97 -18.61 -1.63
CA ARG A 178 9.90 -18.35 -0.53
C ARG A 178 10.70 -17.11 -0.84
N ILE A 179 10.70 -16.16 0.07
CA ILE A 179 11.50 -14.93 0.00
C ILE A 179 12.65 -15.06 0.99
N HIS A 180 13.88 -15.06 0.50
CA HIS A 180 15.07 -14.98 1.34
C HIS A 180 15.68 -13.59 1.28
N ARG A 181 16.01 -13.02 2.44
CA ARG A 181 16.62 -11.69 2.62
C ARG A 181 17.80 -11.77 3.60
N SER A 182 18.72 -10.80 3.53
CA SER A 182 19.98 -10.82 4.29
C SER A 182 19.83 -10.59 5.80
N LYS A 183 18.66 -10.16 6.27
CA LYS A 183 18.39 -9.85 7.69
C LYS A 183 16.90 -9.92 7.99
N PRO A 184 16.52 -10.19 9.25
CA PRO A 184 15.13 -10.04 9.70
C PRO A 184 14.59 -8.64 9.44
N GLY A 185 13.29 -8.52 9.17
CA GLY A 185 12.66 -7.23 8.88
C GLY A 185 11.14 -7.30 8.97
N VAL A 186 10.51 -6.17 8.69
CA VAL A 186 9.05 -6.07 8.69
C VAL A 186 8.48 -6.73 7.44
N VAL A 187 7.37 -7.43 7.62
CA VAL A 187 6.43 -7.85 6.58
C VAL A 187 5.07 -7.24 6.91
N HIS A 188 4.16 -7.22 5.96
CA HIS A 188 2.76 -6.93 6.24
C HIS A 188 1.85 -8.04 5.69
N PHE A 189 0.68 -8.16 6.27
CA PHE A 189 -0.45 -8.96 5.78
C PHE A 189 -1.74 -8.17 6.02
N ASP A 190 -2.50 -7.96 4.96
CA ASP A 190 -3.73 -7.16 4.96
C ASP A 190 -3.60 -5.76 5.61
N GLY A 191 -2.38 -5.19 5.55
CA GLY A 191 -2.04 -3.90 6.14
C GLY A 191 -1.47 -3.95 7.56
N ASP A 192 -1.48 -5.10 8.23
CA ASP A 192 -0.92 -5.27 9.57
C ASP A 192 0.58 -5.62 9.51
N PRO A 193 1.47 -4.84 10.16
CA PRO A 193 2.90 -5.10 10.15
C PRO A 193 3.33 -6.13 11.19
N MET A 194 4.29 -6.99 10.83
CA MET A 194 4.90 -7.96 11.73
C MET A 194 6.40 -8.10 11.44
N MET A 195 7.21 -8.35 12.49
CA MET A 195 8.61 -8.73 12.31
C MET A 195 8.72 -10.22 11.99
N MET A 196 9.45 -10.55 10.92
CA MET A 196 9.76 -11.93 10.53
C MET A 196 11.26 -12.10 10.28
N GLY A 197 11.71 -13.35 10.25
CA GLY A 197 13.10 -13.72 10.00
C GLY A 197 13.57 -13.44 8.58
N GLU A 198 14.69 -14.04 8.22
CA GLU A 198 15.31 -13.91 6.89
C GLU A 198 14.54 -14.68 5.83
N ASN A 199 13.88 -15.77 6.20
CA ASN A 199 13.07 -16.59 5.33
C ASN A 199 11.58 -16.31 5.58
N VAL A 200 10.87 -15.98 4.53
CA VAL A 200 9.42 -15.71 4.54
C VAL A 200 8.77 -16.61 3.50
N ASP A 201 7.96 -17.55 3.96
CA ASP A 201 7.22 -18.47 3.11
C ASP A 201 5.80 -17.93 2.85
N VAL A 202 5.42 -17.82 1.59
CA VAL A 202 4.08 -17.40 1.17
C VAL A 202 3.46 -18.50 0.34
N LYS A 203 2.22 -18.86 0.63
CA LYS A 203 1.48 -19.89 -0.12
C LYS A 203 0.01 -19.58 -0.24
N ILE A 204 -0.60 -20.03 -1.34
CA ILE A 204 -2.05 -19.98 -1.51
C ILE A 204 -2.72 -21.19 -0.89
N MET A 205 -3.85 -20.95 -0.26
CA MET A 205 -4.74 -21.96 0.32
C MET A 205 -6.06 -21.92 -0.43
N LYS A 206 -6.30 -22.95 -1.27
CA LYS A 206 -7.46 -22.98 -2.17
C LYS A 206 -8.76 -23.19 -1.42
N LYS A 207 -9.82 -22.49 -1.84
CA LYS A 207 -11.21 -22.67 -1.40
C LYS A 207 -11.38 -22.70 0.12
N GLY A 208 -10.69 -21.77 0.81
CA GLY A 208 -10.61 -21.81 2.26
C GLY A 208 -11.61 -20.96 3.01
N LEU A 209 -12.28 -20.00 2.35
CA LEU A 209 -13.22 -19.09 3.01
C LEU A 209 -14.50 -18.93 2.19
N GLN A 210 -15.65 -19.13 2.83
CA GLN A 210 -16.95 -18.78 2.28
C GLN A 210 -17.24 -17.31 2.53
N VAL A 211 -17.64 -16.56 1.49
CA VAL A 211 -17.98 -15.13 1.58
C VAL A 211 -19.31 -14.87 0.89
N ILE A 212 -20.06 -13.89 1.39
CA ILE A 212 -21.31 -13.45 0.75
C ILE A 212 -20.97 -12.33 -0.22
N VAL A 213 -21.34 -12.51 -1.48
CA VAL A 213 -21.03 -11.59 -2.59
C VAL A 213 -22.29 -11.14 -3.31
N PRO A 214 -22.28 -10.01 -4.04
CA PRO A 214 -23.39 -9.59 -4.87
C PRO A 214 -23.75 -10.64 -5.92
N ARG A 215 -25.06 -10.82 -6.22
CA ARG A 215 -25.55 -11.72 -7.29
C ARG A 215 -25.10 -11.27 -8.66
N ASP A 216 -25.21 -9.96 -8.90
CA ASP A 216 -24.80 -9.30 -10.13
C ASP A 216 -23.53 -8.49 -9.82
N ALA A 217 -22.36 -9.16 -9.89
CA ALA A 217 -21.11 -8.44 -9.90
C ALA A 217 -21.07 -7.62 -11.19
N GLU A 218 -21.42 -6.35 -11.13
CA GLU A 218 -21.27 -5.43 -12.26
C GLU A 218 -19.81 -5.48 -12.71
N LYS A 219 -19.60 -5.82 -13.99
CA LYS A 219 -18.28 -5.62 -14.60
C LYS A 219 -17.92 -4.17 -14.32
N ASP A 220 -16.81 -3.95 -13.61
CA ASP A 220 -16.33 -2.62 -13.20
C ASP A 220 -16.30 -1.68 -14.41
N THR A 221 -17.44 -1.05 -14.69
CA THR A 221 -17.63 -0.05 -15.73
C THR A 221 -17.31 1.35 -15.22
N SER A 222 -16.64 1.47 -14.05
CA SER A 222 -16.21 2.77 -13.56
C SER A 222 -15.38 3.44 -14.66
N ASN A 223 -15.99 4.46 -15.21
CA ASN A 223 -15.55 5.15 -16.40
C ASN A 223 -14.09 5.56 -16.23
N VAL A 224 -13.21 5.23 -17.17
CA VAL A 224 -11.78 5.63 -17.20
C VAL A 224 -11.65 7.13 -16.93
N LEU A 225 -12.63 7.94 -17.39
CA LEU A 225 -12.73 9.37 -17.10
C LEU A 225 -12.91 9.68 -15.61
N GLN A 226 -13.74 8.94 -14.88
CA GLN A 226 -13.95 9.13 -13.45
C GLN A 226 -12.68 8.81 -12.67
N ARG A 227 -12.01 7.71 -12.99
CA ARG A 227 -10.73 7.32 -12.36
C ARG A 227 -9.63 8.33 -12.67
N ALA A 228 -9.55 8.82 -13.90
CA ALA A 228 -8.62 9.88 -14.29
C ALA A 228 -8.91 11.19 -13.52
N GLN A 229 -10.18 11.54 -13.34
CA GLN A 229 -10.58 12.71 -12.56
C GLN A 229 -10.23 12.58 -11.08
N ASP A 230 -10.46 11.40 -10.47
CA ASP A 230 -10.13 11.11 -9.08
C ASP A 230 -8.61 11.17 -8.87
N TYR A 231 -7.84 10.67 -9.84
CA TYR A 231 -6.38 10.77 -9.83
C TYR A 231 -5.90 12.23 -9.93
N ILE A 232 -6.46 13.01 -10.86
CA ILE A 232 -6.10 14.44 -11.03
C ILE A 232 -6.44 15.22 -9.76
N ASN A 233 -7.59 14.95 -9.15
CA ASN A 233 -7.98 15.55 -7.87
C ASN A 233 -7.02 15.16 -6.74
N GLY A 234 -6.60 13.90 -6.70
CA GLY A 234 -5.57 13.42 -5.76
C GLY A 234 -4.22 14.11 -5.95
N LEU A 235 -3.73 14.21 -7.19
CA LEU A 235 -2.50 14.93 -7.51
C LEU A 235 -2.56 16.41 -7.15
N LYS A 236 -3.70 17.06 -7.36
CA LYS A 236 -3.90 18.46 -7.02
C LYS A 236 -3.80 18.67 -5.52
N GLN A 237 -4.43 17.83 -4.73
CA GLN A 237 -4.33 17.86 -3.26
C GLN A 237 -2.89 17.61 -2.77
N ILE A 238 -2.17 16.67 -3.39
CA ILE A 238 -0.75 16.38 -3.09
C ILE A 238 0.11 17.63 -3.40
N ASN A 239 -0.11 18.27 -4.55
CA ASN A 239 0.63 19.46 -4.94
C ASN A 239 0.36 20.64 -3.98
N ASP A 240 -0.89 20.86 -3.61
CA ASP A 240 -1.27 21.94 -2.70
C ASP A 240 -0.64 21.74 -1.31
N ALA A 241 -0.66 20.52 -0.78
CA ALA A 241 -0.03 20.20 0.49
C ALA A 241 1.52 20.27 0.43
N PHE A 242 2.15 19.88 -0.69
CA PHE A 242 3.58 20.06 -0.91
C PHE A 242 4.01 21.54 -0.95
N VAL A 243 3.20 22.37 -1.60
CA VAL A 243 3.41 23.82 -1.64
C VAL A 243 3.26 24.43 -0.23
N GLU A 244 2.28 24.00 0.55
CA GLU A 244 2.09 24.44 1.94
C GLU A 244 3.25 24.01 2.85
N ASP A 245 3.75 22.77 2.73
CA ASP A 245 4.91 22.28 3.51
C ASP A 245 6.19 23.06 3.18
N ILE A 246 6.45 23.35 1.89
CA ILE A 246 7.58 24.20 1.46
C ILE A 246 7.42 25.62 2.01
N ALA A 247 6.24 26.20 1.94
CA ALA A 247 5.95 27.53 2.47
C ALA A 247 6.16 27.58 3.99
N HIS A 248 5.70 26.55 4.71
CA HIS A 248 5.90 26.43 6.16
C HIS A 248 7.38 26.28 6.54
N LYS A 249 8.14 25.42 5.84
CA LYS A 249 9.58 25.25 6.05
C LYS A 249 10.36 26.52 5.77
N ASN A 250 10.05 27.22 4.69
CA ASN A 250 10.67 28.51 4.34
C ASN A 250 10.37 29.56 5.41
N LYS A 251 9.14 29.62 5.92
CA LYS A 251 8.77 30.53 7.02
C LYS A 251 9.55 30.21 8.29
N MET A 252 9.70 28.94 8.67
CA MET A 252 10.51 28.52 9.82
C MET A 252 11.99 28.92 9.68
N ILE A 253 12.57 28.72 8.49
CA ILE A 253 13.96 29.11 8.21
C ILE A 253 14.12 30.63 8.33
N LEU A 254 13.19 31.39 7.77
CA LEU A 254 13.18 32.86 7.82
C LEU A 254 13.08 33.38 9.28
N ASP A 255 12.19 32.76 10.08
CA ASP A 255 12.03 33.14 11.48
C ASP A 255 13.26 32.77 12.33
N LYS A 256 13.88 31.63 12.06
CA LYS A 256 15.15 31.22 12.68
C LYS A 256 16.29 32.20 12.33
N SER A 257 16.40 32.61 11.08
CA SER A 257 17.37 33.59 10.62
C SER A 257 17.12 34.97 11.25
N LYS A 258 15.87 35.42 11.32
CA LYS A 258 15.51 36.69 12.01
C LYS A 258 15.87 36.65 13.49
N ARG A 259 15.63 35.54 14.20
CA ARG A 259 16.01 35.36 15.62
C ARG A 259 17.53 35.39 15.82
N GLN A 260 18.30 34.74 14.92
CA GLN A 260 19.77 34.78 14.96
C GLN A 260 20.29 36.18 14.70
N PHE A 261 19.77 36.89 13.70
CA PHE A 261 20.14 38.27 13.38
C PHE A 261 19.86 39.21 14.56
N LYS A 262 18.72 39.07 15.22
CA LYS A 262 18.34 39.86 16.43
C LYS A 262 19.27 39.59 17.61
N LYS A 263 19.74 38.35 17.79
CA LYS A 263 20.76 37.99 18.79
C LYS A 263 22.11 38.61 18.49
N LEU A 264 22.57 38.56 17.23
CA LEU A 264 23.82 39.15 16.78
C LEU A 264 23.81 40.70 16.96
N THR A 265 22.73 41.34 16.54
CA THR A 265 22.58 42.82 16.69
C THR A 265 22.58 43.24 18.17
N LYS A 266 21.95 42.45 19.06
CA LYS A 266 21.97 42.69 20.51
C LYS A 266 23.38 42.49 21.09
N ALA A 267 24.12 41.47 20.64
CA ALA A 267 25.50 41.23 21.08
C ALA A 267 26.47 42.36 20.64
N ILE A 268 26.32 42.86 19.40
CA ILE A 268 27.11 43.98 18.87
C ILE A 268 26.81 45.26 19.66
N LYS A 269 25.53 45.56 20.00
CA LYS A 269 25.17 46.72 20.81
C LYS A 269 25.78 46.64 22.22
N LEU A 270 25.79 45.50 22.86
CA LEU A 270 26.38 45.29 24.16
C LEU A 270 27.90 45.48 24.15
N LYS A 271 28.62 45.00 23.10
CA LYS A 271 30.06 45.24 22.94
C LYS A 271 30.41 46.69 22.70
N ARG A 272 29.53 47.48 22.08
CA ARG A 272 29.75 48.92 21.86
C ARG A 272 29.55 49.76 23.13
N ASN A 273 28.59 49.37 23.96
CA ASN A 273 28.26 50.09 25.22
C ASN A 273 29.20 49.71 26.38
N GLY A 274 29.95 48.60 26.31
CA GLY A 274 30.93 48.18 27.31
C GLY A 274 32.39 48.70 27.04
N LYS A 275 32.55 49.58 26.08
CA LYS A 275 33.84 50.24 25.74
C LYS A 275 33.79 51.78 25.98
N ARG A 276 32.94 52.25 26.86
CA ARG A 276 32.97 53.60 27.39
C ARG A 276 33.33 53.58 28.88
#